data_517320c6a263cba97858a138a312b397
#
_entry.id   517320c6a263cba97858a138a312b397
#
_cell.length_a   1.000
_cell.length_b   1.000
_cell.length_c   1.000
_cell.angle_alpha   90.00
_cell.angle_beta   90.00
_cell.angle_gamma   90.00
#
_symmetry.space_group_name_H-M   'P 1'
#
loop_
_entity.id
_entity.type
_entity.pdbx_description
1 polymer ?
#
loop_
_entity_poly.entity_id
_entity_poly.type
_entity_poly.pdbx_seq_one_letter_code
_entity_poly.pdbx_strand_id
1 'polypeptide(L)'
;MKIAALQSPLYWQDREANLAYFSDLIDSLGEADLLVLPEMFTTGFSMAPEQIAEAADGPSLRWLRDMSQQHNIAITGSVAVEENGNFYNRLYWVSPESESHYDKHHLFRMAGEHTHYAAGSERKIVEYQGFRLCLQVCYDLRFPVFCRNRNDYDVLIFVANWPEPRRHAWSSLLTARAIENQSYVIGVNRVGEDGNGINYSGDSVILDYLGQPLAQTIAHTPAILTAEISFADLQGFREKFPAHLDADDFELR
;
A
#
# COMPACT_ATOMS: atom_id res chain seq x y z
N MET A 1 -7.80 0.18 -15.92
CA MET A 1 -6.91 -0.68 -15.12
C MET A 1 -7.74 -1.41 -14.08
N LYS A 2 -7.66 -2.76 -14.07
CA LYS A 2 -8.37 -3.62 -13.09
C LYS A 2 -7.49 -3.81 -11.87
N ILE A 3 -8.01 -3.51 -10.70
CA ILE A 3 -7.28 -3.57 -9.42
C ILE A 3 -7.84 -4.71 -8.59
N ALA A 4 -6.97 -5.49 -7.97
CA ALA A 4 -7.27 -6.38 -6.87
C ALA A 4 -6.51 -5.93 -5.61
N ALA A 5 -7.17 -5.94 -4.45
CA ALA A 5 -6.59 -5.54 -3.18
C ALA A 5 -6.95 -6.57 -2.10
N LEU A 6 -5.97 -7.08 -1.37
CA LEU A 6 -6.16 -8.20 -0.45
C LEU A 6 -6.26 -7.72 1.00
N GLN A 7 -7.46 -7.76 1.57
CA GLN A 7 -7.66 -7.69 3.02
C GLN A 7 -7.50 -9.08 3.62
N SER A 8 -6.38 -9.32 4.29
CA SER A 8 -5.99 -10.68 4.72
C SER A 8 -5.53 -10.73 6.18
N PRO A 9 -5.71 -11.86 6.89
CA PRO A 9 -4.92 -12.13 8.06
C PRO A 9 -3.45 -12.30 7.67
N LEU A 10 -2.53 -12.11 8.62
CA LEU A 10 -1.11 -12.37 8.44
C LEU A 10 -0.65 -13.33 9.54
N TYR A 11 0.07 -14.38 9.17
CA TYR A 11 0.75 -15.28 10.09
C TYR A 11 1.94 -14.53 10.70
N TRP A 12 1.93 -14.42 12.04
CA TRP A 12 2.90 -13.60 12.75
C TRP A 12 4.33 -14.15 12.60
N GLN A 13 5.21 -13.32 12.01
CA GLN A 13 6.63 -13.61 11.79
C GLN A 13 6.89 -14.92 11.01
N ASP A 14 5.92 -15.40 10.26
CA ASP A 14 6.03 -16.62 9.46
C ASP A 14 5.94 -16.30 7.97
N ARG A 15 7.09 -15.98 7.37
CA ARG A 15 7.19 -15.64 5.95
C ARG A 15 6.70 -16.77 5.05
N GLU A 16 7.09 -18.00 5.35
CA GLU A 16 6.78 -19.14 4.48
C GLU A 16 5.27 -19.40 4.45
N ALA A 17 4.61 -19.38 5.60
CA ALA A 17 3.16 -19.52 5.68
C ALA A 17 2.43 -18.37 4.97
N ASN A 18 2.90 -17.12 5.12
CA ASN A 18 2.30 -15.98 4.43
C ASN A 18 2.48 -16.08 2.90
N LEU A 19 3.68 -16.40 2.40
CA LEU A 19 3.92 -16.52 0.97
C LEU A 19 3.08 -17.66 0.36
N ALA A 20 2.96 -18.80 1.03
CA ALA A 20 2.09 -19.90 0.59
C ALA A 20 0.62 -19.46 0.54
N TYR A 21 0.13 -18.79 1.59
CA TYR A 21 -1.23 -18.28 1.66
C TYR A 21 -1.55 -17.29 0.53
N PHE A 22 -0.64 -16.35 0.26
CA PHE A 22 -0.83 -15.39 -0.83
C PHE A 22 -0.70 -16.04 -2.21
N SER A 23 0.15 -17.06 -2.39
CA SER A 23 0.20 -17.83 -3.64
C SER A 23 -1.16 -18.46 -3.96
N ASP A 24 -1.77 -19.16 -2.99
CA ASP A 24 -3.08 -19.80 -3.17
C ASP A 24 -4.18 -18.76 -3.53
N LEU A 25 -4.13 -17.56 -2.92
CA LEU A 25 -5.08 -16.49 -3.24
C LEU A 25 -4.85 -15.93 -4.65
N ILE A 26 -3.60 -15.73 -5.06
CA ILE A 26 -3.27 -15.20 -6.38
C ILE A 26 -3.63 -16.21 -7.47
N ASP A 27 -3.38 -17.50 -7.26
CA ASP A 27 -3.76 -18.57 -8.20
C ASP A 27 -5.29 -18.64 -8.40
N SER A 28 -6.07 -18.23 -7.40
CA SER A 28 -7.53 -18.15 -7.48
C SER A 28 -8.06 -16.79 -7.97
N LEU A 29 -7.17 -15.80 -8.17
CA LEU A 29 -7.56 -14.46 -8.56
C LEU A 29 -8.09 -14.44 -10.00
N GLY A 30 -9.19 -13.73 -10.22
CA GLY A 30 -9.66 -13.41 -11.56
C GLY A 30 -8.73 -12.42 -12.27
N GLU A 31 -9.17 -11.89 -13.41
CA GLU A 31 -8.40 -10.90 -14.16
C GLU A 31 -8.12 -9.65 -13.31
N ALA A 32 -6.85 -9.30 -13.19
CA ALA A 32 -6.36 -8.08 -12.56
C ALA A 32 -5.10 -7.58 -13.30
N ASP A 33 -4.92 -6.27 -13.32
CA ASP A 33 -3.69 -5.64 -13.82
C ASP A 33 -2.74 -5.32 -12.67
N LEU A 34 -3.30 -4.97 -11.51
CA LEU A 34 -2.57 -4.60 -10.29
C LEU A 34 -3.12 -5.34 -9.09
N LEU A 35 -2.24 -5.95 -8.31
CA LEU A 35 -2.50 -6.55 -7.01
C LEU A 35 -1.83 -5.76 -5.90
N VAL A 36 -2.60 -5.41 -4.85
CA VAL A 36 -2.09 -4.70 -3.67
C VAL A 36 -2.21 -5.59 -2.44
N LEU A 37 -1.06 -5.88 -1.81
CA LEU A 37 -0.91 -6.67 -0.58
C LEU A 37 -0.77 -5.73 0.64
N PRO A 38 -1.02 -6.20 1.88
CA PRO A 38 -0.85 -5.40 3.08
C PRO A 38 0.60 -4.96 3.37
N GLU A 39 0.76 -4.05 4.33
CA GLU A 39 2.06 -3.71 4.91
C GLU A 39 2.68 -4.94 5.60
N MET A 40 4.00 -5.14 5.42
CA MET A 40 4.74 -6.28 5.98
C MET A 40 3.99 -7.60 5.78
N PHE A 41 3.53 -7.84 4.55
CA PHE A 41 2.64 -8.94 4.22
C PHE A 41 3.23 -10.31 4.53
N THR A 42 4.55 -10.40 4.63
CA THR A 42 5.27 -11.66 4.91
C THR A 42 5.45 -11.97 6.40
N THR A 43 5.29 -10.98 7.29
CA THR A 43 5.64 -11.14 8.71
C THR A 43 4.65 -10.51 9.69
N GLY A 44 3.82 -9.58 9.23
CA GLY A 44 3.12 -8.64 10.10
C GLY A 44 4.05 -7.55 10.64
N PHE A 45 3.47 -6.51 11.26
CA PHE A 45 4.18 -5.32 11.73
C PHE A 45 4.96 -5.60 13.02
N SER A 46 6.16 -6.13 12.90
CA SER A 46 7.03 -6.49 14.02
C SER A 46 8.12 -5.45 14.27
N MET A 47 8.42 -5.20 15.56
CA MET A 47 9.53 -4.35 16.02
C MET A 47 10.80 -5.18 16.34
N ALA A 48 10.92 -6.36 15.77
CA ALA A 48 12.11 -7.21 15.87
C ALA A 48 12.72 -7.47 14.47
N PRO A 49 13.18 -6.41 13.76
CA PRO A 49 13.69 -6.55 12.39
C PRO A 49 14.86 -7.51 12.28
N GLU A 50 15.68 -7.64 13.33
CA GLU A 50 16.80 -8.58 13.36
C GLU A 50 16.38 -10.06 13.19
N GLN A 51 15.10 -10.36 13.44
CA GLN A 51 14.56 -11.73 13.34
C GLN A 51 13.82 -11.96 12.03
N ILE A 52 13.26 -10.90 11.42
CA ILE A 52 12.31 -11.04 10.32
C ILE A 52 12.78 -10.41 9.01
N ALA A 53 13.73 -9.45 9.07
CA ALA A 53 14.19 -8.77 7.87
C ALA A 53 14.95 -9.72 6.95
N GLU A 54 14.84 -9.47 5.69
CA GLU A 54 15.58 -10.17 4.64
C GLU A 54 16.44 -9.18 3.85
N ALA A 55 17.44 -9.68 3.13
CA ALA A 55 18.24 -8.85 2.25
C ALA A 55 17.35 -8.20 1.16
N ALA A 56 17.79 -7.08 0.61
CA ALA A 56 17.04 -6.35 -0.42
C ALA A 56 16.62 -7.22 -1.62
N ASP A 57 17.44 -8.21 -1.99
CA ASP A 57 17.10 -9.24 -2.99
C ASP A 57 16.71 -10.56 -2.33
N GLY A 58 15.92 -10.49 -1.27
CA GLY A 58 15.50 -11.62 -0.45
C GLY A 58 14.40 -12.49 -1.06
N PRO A 59 13.97 -13.52 -0.31
CA PRO A 59 12.94 -14.45 -0.76
C PRO A 59 11.63 -13.79 -1.16
N SER A 60 11.19 -12.77 -0.43
CA SER A 60 9.91 -12.10 -0.70
C SER A 60 9.95 -11.33 -2.03
N LEU A 61 11.05 -10.62 -2.32
CA LEU A 61 11.17 -9.95 -3.62
C LEU A 61 11.24 -10.94 -4.78
N ARG A 62 11.96 -12.06 -4.61
CA ARG A 62 11.96 -13.13 -5.62
C ARG A 62 10.57 -13.69 -5.84
N TRP A 63 9.83 -13.97 -4.77
CA TRP A 63 8.44 -14.41 -4.86
C TRP A 63 7.54 -13.40 -5.58
N LEU A 64 7.69 -12.09 -5.30
CA LEU A 64 6.94 -11.04 -6.01
C LEU A 64 7.24 -11.05 -7.52
N ARG A 65 8.51 -11.25 -7.90
CA ARG A 65 8.91 -11.36 -9.31
C ARG A 65 8.28 -12.59 -9.98
N ASP A 66 8.35 -13.73 -9.32
CA ASP A 66 7.81 -15.00 -9.85
C ASP A 66 6.30 -14.89 -10.04
N MET A 67 5.55 -14.39 -9.03
CA MET A 67 4.10 -14.21 -9.12
C MET A 67 3.72 -13.18 -10.17
N SER A 68 4.44 -12.06 -10.26
CA SER A 68 4.20 -11.03 -11.28
C SER A 68 4.37 -11.58 -12.69
N GLN A 69 5.43 -12.34 -12.95
CA GLN A 69 5.69 -12.96 -14.25
C GLN A 69 4.68 -14.06 -14.57
N GLN A 70 4.38 -14.95 -13.61
CA GLN A 70 3.47 -16.08 -13.80
C GLN A 70 2.07 -15.62 -14.16
N HIS A 71 1.56 -14.59 -13.48
CA HIS A 71 0.19 -14.08 -13.65
C HIS A 71 0.08 -12.87 -14.58
N ASN A 72 1.22 -12.35 -15.05
CA ASN A 72 1.32 -11.15 -15.90
C ASN A 72 0.60 -9.92 -15.28
N ILE A 73 0.85 -9.67 -13.98
CA ILE A 73 0.25 -8.58 -13.19
C ILE A 73 1.33 -7.76 -12.46
N ALA A 74 1.06 -6.49 -12.19
CA ALA A 74 1.85 -5.74 -11.22
C ALA A 74 1.45 -6.13 -9.80
N ILE A 75 2.42 -6.27 -8.88
CA ILE A 75 2.18 -6.57 -7.47
C ILE A 75 2.92 -5.56 -6.60
N THR A 76 2.25 -5.07 -5.55
CA THR A 76 2.87 -4.18 -4.56
C THR A 76 2.50 -4.60 -3.15
N GLY A 77 3.47 -4.57 -2.24
CA GLY A 77 3.32 -4.91 -0.81
C GLY A 77 4.61 -4.64 -0.07
N SER A 78 4.57 -4.32 1.23
CA SER A 78 5.80 -4.02 1.95
C SER A 78 6.35 -5.21 2.73
N VAL A 79 7.67 -5.18 2.95
CA VAL A 79 8.47 -6.22 3.59
C VAL A 79 9.49 -5.55 4.52
N ALA A 80 9.88 -6.23 5.61
CA ALA A 80 11.01 -5.82 6.42
C ALA A 80 12.31 -6.21 5.71
N VAL A 81 13.15 -5.21 5.39
CA VAL A 81 14.39 -5.39 4.61
C VAL A 81 15.58 -4.88 5.39
N GLU A 82 16.69 -5.63 5.35
CA GLU A 82 18.01 -5.17 5.82
C GLU A 82 18.85 -4.78 4.60
N GLU A 83 19.36 -3.57 4.60
CA GLU A 83 20.27 -3.09 3.57
C GLU A 83 21.29 -2.12 4.17
N ASN A 84 22.58 -2.33 3.90
CA ASN A 84 23.68 -1.50 4.38
C ASN A 84 23.71 -1.30 5.92
N GLY A 85 23.30 -2.33 6.68
CA GLY A 85 23.27 -2.29 8.14
C GLY A 85 22.10 -1.51 8.74
N ASN A 86 21.10 -1.15 7.93
CA ASN A 86 19.86 -0.54 8.37
C ASN A 86 18.66 -1.43 8.01
N PHE A 87 17.60 -1.32 8.82
CA PHE A 87 16.35 -2.01 8.52
C PHE A 87 15.33 -1.01 7.95
N TYR A 88 14.55 -1.44 6.96
CA TYR A 88 13.53 -0.62 6.29
C TYR A 88 12.19 -1.36 6.23
N ASN A 89 11.10 -0.64 6.38
CA ASN A 89 9.77 -1.07 5.95
C ASN A 89 9.64 -0.68 4.47
N ARG A 90 9.99 -1.61 3.57
CA ARG A 90 10.15 -1.38 2.13
C ARG A 90 8.94 -1.86 1.36
N LEU A 91 8.23 -0.96 0.71
CA LEU A 91 7.15 -1.26 -0.22
C LEU A 91 7.75 -1.50 -1.61
N TYR A 92 7.67 -2.73 -2.07
CA TYR A 92 8.08 -3.09 -3.42
C TYR A 92 6.95 -2.83 -4.43
N TRP A 93 7.34 -2.41 -5.59
CA TRP A 93 6.57 -2.43 -6.82
C TRP A 93 7.25 -3.38 -7.79
N VAL A 94 6.53 -4.40 -8.22
CA VAL A 94 7.05 -5.39 -9.18
C VAL A 94 6.00 -5.59 -10.26
N SER A 95 6.38 -5.37 -11.53
CA SER A 95 5.59 -5.72 -12.71
C SER A 95 6.40 -6.60 -13.63
N PRO A 96 5.81 -7.23 -14.64
CA PRO A 96 6.58 -8.01 -15.63
C PRO A 96 7.68 -7.20 -16.32
N GLU A 97 7.56 -5.87 -16.37
CA GLU A 97 8.45 -4.99 -17.13
C GLU A 97 9.35 -4.12 -16.25
N SER A 98 8.97 -3.91 -14.97
CA SER A 98 9.67 -2.95 -14.10
C SER A 98 9.62 -3.33 -12.64
N GLU A 99 10.65 -2.90 -11.91
CA GLU A 99 10.77 -3.05 -10.47
C GLU A 99 11.19 -1.73 -9.83
N SER A 100 10.64 -1.45 -8.68
CA SER A 100 10.98 -0.27 -7.89
C SER A 100 10.63 -0.47 -6.42
N HIS A 101 11.06 0.44 -5.55
CA HIS A 101 10.68 0.39 -4.15
C HIS A 101 10.51 1.78 -3.53
N TYR A 102 9.82 1.81 -2.41
CA TYR A 102 9.63 2.94 -1.53
C TYR A 102 9.93 2.52 -0.10
N ASP A 103 10.85 3.17 0.58
CA ASP A 103 11.09 2.98 2.00
C ASP A 103 10.19 3.94 2.78
N LYS A 104 9.43 3.40 3.74
CA LYS A 104 8.48 4.16 4.55
C LYS A 104 9.15 5.40 5.15
N HIS A 105 8.56 6.58 4.90
CA HIS A 105 9.11 7.84 5.36
C HIS A 105 8.72 8.15 6.80
N HIS A 106 7.44 8.02 7.16
CA HIS A 106 6.96 8.32 8.50
C HIS A 106 6.87 7.05 9.35
N LEU A 107 7.84 6.90 10.23
CA LEU A 107 7.91 5.77 11.16
C LEU A 107 6.99 5.97 12.36
N PHE A 108 6.24 4.93 12.72
CA PHE A 108 5.22 4.99 13.76
C PHE A 108 5.83 5.03 15.18
N ARG A 109 6.04 6.24 15.71
CA ARG A 109 6.69 6.48 17.01
C ARG A 109 6.01 5.78 18.18
N MET A 110 4.68 5.70 18.17
CA MET A 110 3.92 5.08 19.27
C MET A 110 4.28 3.61 19.46
N ALA A 111 4.64 2.89 18.38
CA ALA A 111 5.13 1.52 18.44
C ALA A 111 6.67 1.43 18.55
N GLY A 112 7.39 2.56 18.58
CA GLY A 112 8.84 2.56 18.61
C GLY A 112 9.51 2.28 17.26
N GLU A 113 8.77 2.25 16.13
CA GLU A 113 9.31 1.90 14.81
C GLU A 113 10.58 2.69 14.46
N HIS A 114 10.64 3.98 14.83
CA HIS A 114 11.77 4.87 14.58
C HIS A 114 13.07 4.51 15.35
N THR A 115 13.01 3.56 16.28
CA THR A 115 14.19 3.04 17.00
C THR A 115 14.70 1.73 16.42
N HIS A 116 13.93 1.12 15.53
CA HIS A 116 14.24 -0.19 14.93
C HIS A 116 14.44 -0.10 13.41
N TYR A 117 13.74 0.81 12.75
CA TYR A 117 13.78 0.99 11.30
C TYR A 117 14.29 2.38 10.92
N ALA A 118 14.95 2.46 9.78
CA ALA A 118 15.36 3.72 9.17
C ALA A 118 14.23 4.26 8.28
N ALA A 119 14.09 5.59 8.26
CA ALA A 119 13.15 6.28 7.39
C ALA A 119 13.69 6.41 5.96
N GLY A 120 12.82 6.25 4.97
CA GLY A 120 13.09 6.67 3.61
C GLY A 120 13.09 8.20 3.47
N SER A 121 13.71 8.71 2.42
CA SER A 121 13.85 10.16 2.18
C SER A 121 12.99 10.69 1.04
N GLU A 122 12.53 9.84 0.13
CA GLU A 122 11.91 10.25 -1.12
C GLU A 122 10.53 9.63 -1.33
N ARG A 123 9.64 10.40 -1.95
CA ARG A 123 8.39 9.86 -2.49
C ARG A 123 8.71 9.01 -3.72
N LYS A 124 7.95 7.92 -3.87
CA LYS A 124 8.07 7.06 -5.03
C LYS A 124 6.80 7.08 -5.85
N ILE A 125 6.95 7.44 -7.11
CA ILE A 125 5.90 7.38 -8.12
C ILE A 125 6.37 6.43 -9.22
N VAL A 126 5.51 5.50 -9.59
CA VAL A 126 5.75 4.54 -10.67
C VAL A 126 4.71 4.75 -11.77
N GLU A 127 5.07 4.44 -13.00
CA GLU A 127 4.16 4.49 -14.15
C GLU A 127 3.77 3.08 -14.56
N TYR A 128 2.46 2.85 -14.71
CA TYR A 128 1.94 1.56 -15.15
C TYR A 128 0.60 1.73 -15.86
N GLN A 129 0.47 1.13 -17.05
CA GLN A 129 -0.74 1.20 -17.90
C GLN A 129 -1.31 2.63 -18.07
N GLY A 130 -0.44 3.61 -18.21
CA GLY A 130 -0.81 5.01 -18.42
C GLY A 130 -1.22 5.77 -17.14
N PHE A 131 -1.19 5.14 -15.97
CA PHE A 131 -1.37 5.78 -14.66
C PHE A 131 -0.04 6.04 -13.97
N ARG A 132 0.04 7.11 -13.19
CA ARG A 132 1.11 7.40 -12.23
C ARG A 132 0.63 7.03 -10.85
N LEU A 133 1.33 6.11 -10.18
CA LEU A 133 0.93 5.56 -8.89
C LEU A 133 1.94 5.98 -7.81
N CYS A 134 1.46 6.69 -6.78
CA CYS A 134 2.27 7.10 -5.63
C CYS A 134 2.18 6.04 -4.53
N LEU A 135 3.33 5.53 -4.12
CA LEU A 135 3.46 4.45 -3.13
C LEU A 135 3.62 5.03 -1.72
N GLN A 136 2.79 4.57 -0.77
CA GLN A 136 2.82 5.02 0.63
C GLN A 136 2.56 3.84 1.58
N VAL A 137 3.06 3.95 2.81
CA VAL A 137 2.92 2.91 3.83
C VAL A 137 2.26 3.46 5.09
N CYS A 138 1.09 2.95 5.43
CA CYS A 138 0.43 3.02 6.73
C CYS A 138 0.43 4.44 7.34
N TYR A 139 1.38 4.71 8.24
CA TYR A 139 1.45 5.97 8.99
C TYR A 139 1.64 7.22 8.12
N ASP A 140 2.18 7.07 6.89
CA ASP A 140 2.27 8.15 5.90
C ASP A 140 0.92 8.79 5.63
N LEU A 141 -0.18 8.03 5.74
CA LEU A 141 -1.54 8.52 5.59
C LEU A 141 -1.87 9.73 6.47
N ARG A 142 -1.22 9.89 7.64
CA ARG A 142 -1.46 11.00 8.55
C ARG A 142 -0.81 12.31 8.14
N PHE A 143 0.04 12.30 7.11
CA PHE A 143 0.88 13.44 6.75
C PHE A 143 0.46 14.01 5.39
N PRO A 144 -0.53 14.95 5.36
CA PRO A 144 -1.11 15.46 4.11
C PRO A 144 -0.08 16.17 3.22
N VAL A 145 0.89 16.85 3.80
CA VAL A 145 1.92 17.57 3.01
C VAL A 145 2.77 16.60 2.20
N PHE A 146 3.17 15.45 2.79
CA PHE A 146 3.94 14.43 2.10
C PHE A 146 3.12 13.71 1.02
N CYS A 147 1.83 13.48 1.28
CA CYS A 147 0.90 12.84 0.34
C CYS A 147 0.35 13.80 -0.72
N ARG A 148 0.61 15.12 -0.61
CA ARG A 148 0.00 16.11 -1.50
C ARG A 148 0.35 15.85 -2.97
N ASN A 149 -0.68 15.77 -3.80
CA ASN A 149 -0.54 15.67 -5.24
C ASN A 149 -0.09 17.02 -5.82
N ARG A 150 1.07 17.03 -6.47
CA ARG A 150 1.59 18.17 -7.22
C ARG A 150 1.36 18.00 -8.72
N ASN A 151 0.22 17.42 -9.07
CA ASN A 151 -0.14 16.95 -10.40
C ASN A 151 0.85 15.90 -10.94
N ASP A 152 1.38 15.08 -10.04
CA ASP A 152 2.43 14.11 -10.29
C ASP A 152 1.97 12.65 -10.13
N TYR A 153 0.71 12.42 -9.65
CA TYR A 153 0.13 11.08 -9.62
C TYR A 153 -1.39 11.07 -9.89
N ASP A 154 -1.90 9.89 -10.20
CA ASP A 154 -3.30 9.62 -10.53
C ASP A 154 -3.93 8.63 -9.55
N VAL A 155 -3.11 7.78 -8.94
CA VAL A 155 -3.49 6.78 -7.94
C VAL A 155 -2.58 6.91 -6.72
N LEU A 156 -3.14 6.89 -5.52
CA LEU A 156 -2.40 6.88 -4.26
C LEU A 156 -2.66 5.56 -3.54
N ILE A 157 -1.60 4.81 -3.26
CA ILE A 157 -1.68 3.48 -2.63
C ILE A 157 -1.18 3.56 -1.19
N PHE A 158 -1.97 3.04 -0.25
CA PHE A 158 -1.58 2.83 1.14
C PHE A 158 -1.72 1.36 1.52
N VAL A 159 -0.61 0.72 1.89
CA VAL A 159 -0.61 -0.61 2.51
C VAL A 159 -0.42 -0.48 4.01
N ALA A 160 -1.14 -1.25 4.85
CA ALA A 160 -1.18 -0.99 6.28
C ALA A 160 -1.31 -2.24 7.18
N ASN A 161 -0.78 -2.09 8.41
CA ASN A 161 -1.21 -2.74 9.64
C ASN A 161 -1.80 -1.63 10.56
N TRP A 162 -3.01 -1.19 10.25
CA TRP A 162 -3.67 -0.09 10.95
C TRP A 162 -4.65 -0.63 12.01
N PRO A 163 -4.34 -0.46 13.31
CA PRO A 163 -5.11 -1.08 14.38
C PRO A 163 -6.55 -0.58 14.50
N GLU A 164 -7.45 -1.48 14.90
CA GLU A 164 -8.88 -1.25 15.03
C GLU A 164 -9.26 -0.02 15.86
N PRO A 165 -8.65 0.31 17.03
CA PRO A 165 -9.01 1.51 17.79
C PRO A 165 -8.86 2.82 17.01
N ARG A 166 -8.15 2.81 15.88
CA ARG A 166 -7.92 3.97 15.03
C ARG A 166 -8.60 3.86 13.65
N ARG A 167 -9.53 2.89 13.47
CA ARG A 167 -10.22 2.63 12.19
C ARG A 167 -10.95 3.86 11.62
N HIS A 168 -11.55 4.68 12.49
CA HIS A 168 -12.20 5.93 12.03
C HIS A 168 -11.22 6.87 11.33
N ALA A 169 -10.00 7.02 11.88
CA ALA A 169 -8.98 7.85 11.24
C ALA A 169 -8.50 7.25 9.90
N TRP A 170 -8.39 5.92 9.79
CA TRP A 170 -8.07 5.23 8.55
C TRP A 170 -9.07 5.58 7.45
N SER A 171 -10.35 5.32 7.66
CA SER A 171 -11.40 5.56 6.67
C SER A 171 -11.53 7.05 6.31
N SER A 172 -11.54 7.93 7.33
CA SER A 172 -11.69 9.38 7.10
C SER A 172 -10.51 9.98 6.31
N LEU A 173 -9.28 9.56 6.63
CA LEU A 173 -8.09 10.09 5.97
C LEU A 173 -7.95 9.56 4.54
N LEU A 174 -8.27 8.30 4.26
CA LEU A 174 -8.28 7.78 2.88
C LEU A 174 -9.26 8.58 2.01
N THR A 175 -10.48 8.83 2.51
CA THR A 175 -11.47 9.64 1.81
C THR A 175 -10.96 11.08 1.59
N ALA A 176 -10.36 11.70 2.61
CA ALA A 176 -9.78 13.03 2.48
C ALA A 176 -8.66 13.06 1.42
N ARG A 177 -7.77 12.06 1.40
CA ARG A 177 -6.69 11.97 0.38
C ARG A 177 -7.23 11.87 -1.03
N ALA A 178 -8.31 11.12 -1.25
CA ALA A 178 -8.94 11.02 -2.57
C ALA A 178 -9.49 12.38 -3.04
N ILE A 179 -10.24 13.06 -2.18
CA ILE A 179 -10.91 14.32 -2.49
C ILE A 179 -9.91 15.45 -2.71
N GLU A 180 -9.01 15.69 -1.74
CA GLU A 180 -8.08 16.82 -1.77
C GLU A 180 -7.01 16.72 -2.87
N ASN A 181 -6.69 15.49 -3.31
CA ASN A 181 -5.70 15.22 -4.33
C ASN A 181 -6.30 14.91 -5.70
N GLN A 182 -7.63 14.86 -5.81
CA GLN A 182 -8.33 14.50 -7.04
C GLN A 182 -7.72 13.26 -7.69
N SER A 183 -7.59 12.18 -6.91
CA SER A 183 -6.93 10.92 -7.32
C SER A 183 -7.72 9.72 -6.83
N TYR A 184 -7.58 8.59 -7.50
CA TYR A 184 -7.98 7.31 -6.93
C TYR A 184 -7.15 7.01 -5.69
N VAL A 185 -7.77 6.35 -4.69
CA VAL A 185 -7.06 5.90 -3.49
C VAL A 185 -7.31 4.42 -3.26
N ILE A 186 -6.24 3.65 -3.06
CA ILE A 186 -6.29 2.24 -2.70
C ILE A 186 -5.74 2.13 -1.29
N GLY A 187 -6.59 1.81 -0.32
CA GLY A 187 -6.20 1.56 1.07
C GLY A 187 -6.35 0.08 1.39
N VAL A 188 -5.24 -0.60 1.67
CA VAL A 188 -5.21 -2.03 2.02
C VAL A 188 -4.71 -2.22 3.42
N ASN A 189 -5.53 -2.82 4.28
CA ASN A 189 -5.19 -3.10 5.66
C ASN A 189 -5.41 -4.59 5.95
N ARG A 190 -4.63 -5.15 6.86
CA ARG A 190 -4.84 -6.52 7.35
C ARG A 190 -6.09 -6.64 8.24
N VAL A 191 -6.53 -7.89 8.47
CA VAL A 191 -7.50 -8.27 9.51
C VAL A 191 -6.89 -9.23 10.52
N GLY A 192 -7.63 -9.51 11.59
CA GLY A 192 -7.26 -10.45 12.65
C GLY A 192 -6.36 -9.83 13.72
N GLU A 193 -5.83 -10.67 14.58
CA GLU A 193 -4.93 -10.29 15.69
C GLU A 193 -3.47 -10.54 15.31
N ASP A 194 -2.54 -9.73 15.81
CA ASP A 194 -1.11 -9.98 15.66
C ASP A 194 -0.51 -10.69 16.89
N GLY A 195 0.78 -11.00 16.83
CA GLY A 195 1.49 -11.68 17.94
C GLY A 195 1.62 -10.84 19.23
N ASN A 196 1.22 -9.57 19.20
CA ASN A 196 1.18 -8.68 20.37
C ASN A 196 -0.26 -8.51 20.92
N GLY A 197 -1.24 -9.22 20.40
CA GLY A 197 -2.64 -9.12 20.82
C GLY A 197 -3.35 -7.86 20.28
N ILE A 198 -2.82 -7.23 19.24
CA ILE A 198 -3.44 -6.07 18.60
C ILE A 198 -4.41 -6.54 17.53
N ASN A 199 -5.66 -6.04 17.61
CA ASN A 199 -6.70 -6.35 16.64
C ASN A 199 -6.71 -5.35 15.46
N TYR A 200 -7.01 -5.88 14.27
CA TYR A 200 -7.12 -5.14 13.02
C TYR A 200 -8.47 -5.42 12.35
N SER A 201 -9.22 -4.36 12.08
CA SER A 201 -10.55 -4.45 11.47
C SER A 201 -10.53 -4.54 9.94
N GLY A 202 -9.38 -4.29 9.31
CA GLY A 202 -9.29 -4.16 7.86
C GLY A 202 -9.79 -2.80 7.40
N ASP A 203 -11.08 -2.71 7.01
CA ASP A 203 -11.67 -1.52 6.42
C ASP A 203 -10.92 -1.06 5.14
N SER A 204 -10.48 -2.04 4.36
CA SER A 204 -9.82 -1.80 3.07
C SER A 204 -10.83 -1.27 2.07
N VAL A 205 -10.38 -0.35 1.20
CA VAL A 205 -11.26 0.35 0.27
C VAL A 205 -10.50 0.77 -0.99
N ILE A 206 -11.20 0.80 -2.12
CA ILE A 206 -10.79 1.46 -3.35
C ILE A 206 -11.75 2.62 -3.56
N LEU A 207 -11.24 3.85 -3.57
CA LEU A 207 -12.01 5.09 -3.70
C LEU A 207 -11.77 5.74 -5.07
N ASP A 208 -12.81 6.36 -5.59
CA ASP A 208 -12.67 7.30 -6.70
C ASP A 208 -12.14 8.67 -6.22
N TYR A 209 -11.89 9.56 -7.16
CA TYR A 209 -11.40 10.92 -6.95
C TYR A 209 -12.41 11.87 -6.28
N LEU A 210 -13.65 11.43 -6.07
CA LEU A 210 -14.67 12.11 -5.27
C LEU A 210 -14.74 11.57 -3.83
N GLY A 211 -13.90 10.57 -3.50
CA GLY A 211 -13.90 9.88 -2.22
C GLY A 211 -15.06 8.88 -2.07
N GLN A 212 -15.71 8.49 -3.18
CA GLN A 212 -16.75 7.49 -3.16
C GLN A 212 -16.14 6.09 -3.29
N PRO A 213 -16.63 5.08 -2.55
CA PRO A 213 -16.12 3.72 -2.67
C PRO A 213 -16.54 3.07 -4.00
N LEU A 214 -15.54 2.65 -4.78
CA LEU A 214 -15.72 1.74 -5.91
C LEU A 214 -15.83 0.29 -5.42
N ALA A 215 -15.05 -0.05 -4.38
CA ALA A 215 -15.14 -1.30 -3.65
C ALA A 215 -14.72 -1.08 -2.20
N GLN A 216 -15.39 -1.78 -1.27
CA GLN A 216 -15.06 -1.74 0.16
C GLN A 216 -15.30 -3.11 0.81
N THR A 217 -14.55 -3.41 1.86
CA THR A 217 -14.68 -4.67 2.61
C THR A 217 -15.64 -4.55 3.77
N ILE A 218 -16.08 -5.73 4.25
CA ILE A 218 -16.70 -5.88 5.56
C ILE A 218 -15.58 -5.98 6.59
N ALA A 219 -15.71 -5.24 7.70
CA ALA A 219 -14.75 -5.28 8.79
C ALA A 219 -14.56 -6.72 9.32
N HIS A 220 -13.33 -7.03 9.76
CA HIS A 220 -12.92 -8.31 10.34
C HIS A 220 -13.03 -9.54 9.40
N THR A 221 -13.36 -9.33 8.11
CA THR A 221 -13.56 -10.43 7.17
C THR A 221 -12.45 -10.41 6.11
N PRO A 222 -11.69 -11.51 5.93
CA PRO A 222 -10.79 -11.63 4.79
C PRO A 222 -11.55 -11.46 3.47
N ALA A 223 -11.01 -10.68 2.55
CA ALA A 223 -11.68 -10.39 1.28
C ALA A 223 -10.70 -9.98 0.19
N ILE A 224 -11.08 -10.25 -1.06
CA ILE A 224 -10.45 -9.67 -2.24
C ILE A 224 -11.40 -8.57 -2.74
N LEU A 225 -10.91 -7.32 -2.74
CA LEU A 225 -11.60 -6.21 -3.37
C LEU A 225 -11.19 -6.14 -4.83
N THR A 226 -12.15 -5.91 -5.70
CA THR A 226 -11.88 -5.66 -7.11
C THR A 226 -12.60 -4.41 -7.58
N ALA A 227 -11.92 -3.59 -8.36
CA ALA A 227 -12.50 -2.43 -9.03
C ALA A 227 -11.77 -2.15 -10.34
N GLU A 228 -12.47 -1.51 -11.26
CA GLU A 228 -11.85 -0.98 -12.47
C GLU A 228 -11.80 0.55 -12.38
N ILE A 229 -10.63 1.13 -12.68
CA ILE A 229 -10.43 2.58 -12.72
C ILE A 229 -10.15 3.06 -14.14
N SER A 230 -10.61 4.28 -14.45
CA SER A 230 -10.53 4.90 -15.78
C SER A 230 -9.68 6.17 -15.73
N PHE A 231 -8.59 6.19 -16.52
CA PHE A 231 -7.77 7.39 -16.66
C PHE A 231 -8.55 8.53 -17.36
N ALA A 232 -9.36 8.20 -18.35
CA ALA A 232 -10.16 9.19 -19.08
C ALA A 232 -11.18 9.89 -18.17
N ASP A 233 -11.82 9.13 -17.25
CA ASP A 233 -12.79 9.71 -16.32
C ASP A 233 -12.13 10.65 -15.31
N LEU A 234 -10.95 10.26 -14.79
CA LEU A 234 -10.16 11.11 -13.90
C LEU A 234 -9.75 12.42 -14.60
N GLN A 235 -9.23 12.33 -15.82
CA GLN A 235 -8.83 13.51 -16.58
C GLN A 235 -10.03 14.40 -16.89
N GLY A 236 -11.14 13.83 -17.35
CA GLY A 236 -12.37 14.58 -17.60
C GLY A 236 -12.94 15.27 -16.35
N PHE A 237 -12.74 14.68 -15.16
CA PHE A 237 -13.07 15.34 -13.89
C PHE A 237 -12.13 16.49 -13.58
N ARG A 238 -10.81 16.31 -13.69
CA ARG A 238 -9.80 17.36 -13.45
C ARG A 238 -9.94 18.53 -14.41
N GLU A 239 -10.32 18.29 -15.66
CA GLU A 239 -10.61 19.35 -16.64
C GLU A 239 -11.83 20.18 -16.25
N LYS A 240 -12.89 19.55 -15.75
CA LYS A 240 -14.12 20.23 -15.31
C LYS A 240 -13.97 20.95 -13.98
N PHE A 241 -13.15 20.43 -13.09
CA PHE A 241 -12.87 20.99 -11.77
C PHE A 241 -11.36 21.01 -11.50
N PRO A 242 -10.62 21.98 -12.07
CA PRO A 242 -9.16 22.01 -12.04
C PRO A 242 -8.59 22.57 -10.73
N ALA A 243 -9.04 22.06 -9.55
CA ALA A 243 -8.62 22.55 -8.23
C ALA A 243 -7.10 22.43 -7.98
N HIS A 244 -6.41 21.55 -8.72
CA HIS A 244 -4.95 21.43 -8.67
C HIS A 244 -4.22 22.68 -9.18
N LEU A 245 -4.87 23.55 -10.01
CA LEU A 245 -4.29 24.81 -10.49
C LEU A 245 -4.32 25.92 -9.42
N ASP A 246 -5.14 25.75 -8.38
CA ASP A 246 -5.28 26.71 -7.27
C ASP A 246 -4.46 26.25 -6.05
N ALA A 247 -3.68 25.17 -6.18
CA ALA A 247 -2.92 24.61 -5.08
C ALA A 247 -1.70 25.48 -4.74
N ASP A 248 -1.38 25.56 -3.44
CA ASP A 248 -0.16 26.22 -2.98
C ASP A 248 1.11 25.46 -3.41
N ASP A 249 2.14 26.21 -3.77
CA ASP A 249 3.48 25.68 -4.01
C ASP A 249 4.22 25.47 -2.68
N PHE A 250 4.91 24.35 -2.54
CA PHE A 250 5.74 24.06 -1.37
C PHE A 250 6.87 23.08 -1.72
N GLU A 251 7.94 23.08 -0.90
CA GLU A 251 9.04 22.13 -0.98
C GLU A 251 9.09 21.26 0.29
N LEU A 252 9.27 19.96 0.11
CA LEU A 252 9.61 19.03 1.20
C LEU A 252 11.12 19.17 1.47
N ARG A 253 11.50 19.34 2.74
CA ARG A 253 12.89 19.48 3.18
C ARG A 253 13.30 18.31 4.05
#